data_89bdd6b7447f89fe14c3ced48f28c784
#
_entry.id   89bdd6b7447f89fe14c3ced48f28c784
#
_cell.length_a   1.000
_cell.length_b   1.000
_cell.length_c   1.000
_cell.angle_alpha   90.00
_cell.angle_beta   90.00
_cell.angle_gamma   90.00
#
_symmetry.space_group_name_H-M   'P 1'
#
loop_
_entity.id
_entity.type
_entity.pdbx_description
1 polymer ?
#
loop_
_entity_poly.entity_id
_entity_poly.type
_entity_poly.pdbx_seq_one_letter_code
_entity_poly.pdbx_strand_id
1 'polypeptide(L)'
;LTPAQQYGLGLRAGLALRQLHALPAFADAKPWEARFNAKMDAKIRAYRDCPIRFRGGERLVEYIQDHRTLLRGRPQGFQHGDYHCGNMTLTQDLRLGVVDFNRMDSGDPWEEFNRIVWCAAASPAFAAGRVDGYFDGPVPEAFFPLLLLYIASNQLSSIVWAIPFGEGEVQTMLRQAEQLNAAYEGFTRTVPLWYEQGRRLAGCEGGTGN
;
A
#
# COMPACT_ATOMS: atom_id res chain seq x y z
N LEU A 1 15.10 -15.20 8.64
CA LEU A 1 13.79 -15.89 8.58
C LEU A 1 13.58 -16.49 7.19
N THR A 2 13.02 -17.69 7.11
CA THR A 2 12.63 -18.32 5.85
C THR A 2 11.45 -17.57 5.22
N PRO A 3 11.22 -17.69 3.89
CA PRO A 3 10.05 -17.07 3.26
C PRO A 3 8.71 -17.50 3.89
N ALA A 4 8.57 -18.77 4.29
CA ALA A 4 7.38 -19.26 4.99
C ALA A 4 7.18 -18.59 6.37
N GLN A 5 8.27 -18.37 7.13
CA GLN A 5 8.21 -17.63 8.39
C GLN A 5 7.84 -16.15 8.16
N GLN A 6 8.42 -15.51 7.13
CA GLN A 6 8.09 -14.14 6.78
C GLN A 6 6.63 -14.00 6.36
N TYR A 7 6.11 -14.95 5.57
CA TYR A 7 4.69 -14.99 5.21
C TYR A 7 3.79 -15.16 6.44
N GLY A 8 4.13 -16.06 7.35
CA GLY A 8 3.42 -16.25 8.62
C GLY A 8 3.40 -14.99 9.49
N LEU A 9 4.49 -14.20 9.50
CA LEU A 9 4.51 -12.87 10.13
C LEU A 9 3.59 -11.89 9.39
N GLY A 10 3.57 -11.95 8.07
CA GLY A 10 2.64 -11.19 7.24
C GLY A 10 1.18 -11.47 7.58
N LEU A 11 0.80 -12.76 7.70
CA LEU A 11 -0.56 -13.15 8.11
C LEU A 11 -0.96 -12.47 9.43
N ARG A 12 -0.06 -12.48 10.41
CA ARG A 12 -0.32 -11.82 11.72
C ARG A 12 -0.43 -10.30 11.58
N ALA A 13 0.42 -9.67 10.76
CA ALA A 13 0.34 -8.25 10.49
C ALA A 13 -0.98 -7.88 9.80
N GLY A 14 -1.44 -8.69 8.85
CA GLY A 14 -2.72 -8.49 8.18
C GLY A 14 -3.91 -8.61 9.15
N LEU A 15 -3.90 -9.65 9.99
CA LEU A 15 -4.93 -9.85 11.01
C LEU A 15 -4.97 -8.69 12.02
N ALA A 16 -3.81 -8.23 12.49
CA ALA A 16 -3.72 -7.09 13.41
C ALA A 16 -4.27 -5.81 12.76
N LEU A 17 -3.95 -5.57 11.49
CA LEU A 17 -4.50 -4.44 10.76
C LEU A 17 -6.02 -4.53 10.61
N ARG A 18 -6.57 -5.71 10.32
CA ARG A 18 -8.02 -5.94 10.26
C ARG A 18 -8.70 -5.61 11.59
N GLN A 19 -8.06 -5.97 12.72
CA GLN A 19 -8.57 -5.63 14.05
C GLN A 19 -8.56 -4.12 14.33
N LEU A 20 -7.51 -3.41 13.89
CA LEU A 20 -7.46 -1.94 13.97
C LEU A 20 -8.58 -1.30 13.15
N HIS A 21 -8.80 -1.78 11.93
CA HIS A 21 -9.85 -1.27 11.04
C HIS A 21 -11.28 -1.60 11.50
N ALA A 22 -11.45 -2.52 12.43
CA ALA A 22 -12.75 -2.77 13.08
C ALA A 22 -13.12 -1.68 14.10
N LEU A 23 -12.16 -0.83 14.50
CA LEU A 23 -12.45 0.32 15.33
C LEU A 23 -13.20 1.39 14.52
N PRO A 24 -14.14 2.13 15.14
CA PRO A 24 -14.90 3.15 14.44
C PRO A 24 -14.00 4.30 13.96
N ALA A 25 -14.42 4.94 12.88
CA ALA A 25 -13.86 6.22 12.45
C ALA A 25 -14.09 7.29 13.53
N PHE A 26 -13.25 8.34 13.56
CA PHE A 26 -13.46 9.49 14.44
C PHE A 26 -14.79 10.18 14.10
N ALA A 27 -15.46 10.73 15.10
CA ALA A 27 -16.80 11.31 14.95
C ALA A 27 -16.86 12.51 13.99
N ASP A 28 -15.74 13.20 13.79
CA ASP A 28 -15.59 14.37 12.90
C ASP A 28 -14.98 14.02 11.53
N ALA A 29 -14.87 12.74 11.21
CA ALA A 29 -14.30 12.28 9.95
C ALA A 29 -15.08 12.80 8.74
N LYS A 30 -14.38 13.54 7.87
CA LYS A 30 -14.98 14.04 6.61
C LYS A 30 -15.20 12.90 5.61
N PRO A 31 -16.20 13.01 4.71
CA PRO A 31 -16.47 11.99 3.70
C PRO A 31 -15.21 11.63 2.90
N TRP A 32 -14.89 10.34 2.85
CA TRP A 32 -13.64 9.84 2.28
C TRP A 32 -13.47 10.17 0.80
N GLU A 33 -14.49 9.88 -0.01
CA GLU A 33 -14.42 10.08 -1.47
C GLU A 33 -14.04 11.52 -1.82
N ALA A 34 -14.73 12.51 -1.22
CA ALA A 34 -14.46 13.92 -1.47
C ALA A 34 -13.05 14.31 -0.99
N ARG A 35 -12.66 13.89 0.22
CA ARG A 35 -11.36 14.18 0.81
C ARG A 35 -10.22 13.56 0.00
N PHE A 36 -10.36 12.31 -0.40
CA PHE A 36 -9.30 11.63 -1.13
C PHE A 36 -9.19 12.11 -2.58
N ASN A 37 -10.29 12.45 -3.25
CA ASN A 37 -10.26 13.10 -4.56
C ASN A 37 -9.50 14.43 -4.53
N ALA A 38 -9.79 15.30 -3.55
CA ALA A 38 -9.06 16.55 -3.37
C ALA A 38 -7.56 16.33 -3.10
N LYS A 39 -7.21 15.30 -2.31
CA LYS A 39 -5.81 14.87 -2.05
C LYS A 39 -5.12 14.44 -3.34
N MET A 40 -5.77 13.63 -4.18
CA MET A 40 -5.22 13.20 -5.48
C MET A 40 -5.01 14.38 -6.43
N ASP A 41 -5.97 15.31 -6.51
CA ASP A 41 -5.81 16.50 -7.36
C ASP A 41 -4.62 17.36 -6.93
N ALA A 42 -4.44 17.56 -5.63
CA ALA A 42 -3.29 18.29 -5.11
C ALA A 42 -1.95 17.57 -5.46
N LYS A 43 -1.90 16.25 -5.34
CA LYS A 43 -0.71 15.45 -5.66
C LYS A 43 -0.39 15.44 -7.15
N ILE A 44 -1.39 15.36 -8.02
CA ILE A 44 -1.22 15.46 -9.47
C ILE A 44 -0.65 16.84 -9.84
N ARG A 45 -1.18 17.92 -9.26
CA ARG A 45 -0.62 19.27 -9.47
C ARG A 45 0.83 19.35 -9.02
N ALA A 46 1.12 18.92 -7.80
CA ALA A 46 2.48 18.92 -7.25
C ALA A 46 3.46 18.11 -8.12
N TYR A 47 3.04 16.95 -8.63
CA TYR A 47 3.83 16.14 -9.56
C TYR A 47 4.09 16.91 -10.88
N ARG A 48 3.07 17.56 -11.44
CA ARG A 48 3.22 18.35 -12.70
C ARG A 48 4.12 19.57 -12.53
N ASP A 49 4.11 20.19 -11.36
CA ASP A 49 4.95 21.36 -11.06
C ASP A 49 6.39 20.95 -10.67
N CYS A 50 6.61 19.69 -10.30
CA CYS A 50 7.93 19.17 -9.93
C CYS A 50 8.83 19.08 -11.18
N PRO A 51 10.11 19.55 -11.13
CA PRO A 51 11.04 19.42 -12.24
C PRO A 51 11.54 17.99 -12.46
N ILE A 52 11.40 17.12 -11.45
CA ILE A 52 11.89 15.73 -11.48
C ILE A 52 10.75 14.82 -11.96
N ARG A 53 11.03 14.03 -13.00
CA ARG A 53 10.12 13.03 -13.55
C ARG A 53 10.64 11.63 -13.31
N PHE A 54 9.73 10.65 -13.25
CA PHE A 54 10.07 9.25 -13.18
C PHE A 54 9.30 8.43 -14.22
N ARG A 55 9.85 7.29 -14.57
CA ARG A 55 9.24 6.39 -15.55
C ARG A 55 7.86 5.92 -15.06
N GLY A 56 6.85 6.08 -15.91
CA GLY A 56 5.48 5.66 -15.61
C GLY A 56 4.65 6.69 -14.83
N GLY A 57 5.21 7.86 -14.47
CA GLY A 57 4.48 8.86 -13.70
C GLY A 57 3.20 9.36 -14.38
N GLU A 58 3.24 9.63 -15.68
CA GLU A 58 2.04 10.04 -16.43
C GLU A 58 1.01 8.90 -16.50
N ARG A 59 1.44 7.63 -16.61
CA ARG A 59 0.52 6.50 -16.54
C ARG A 59 -0.17 6.38 -15.19
N LEU A 60 0.50 6.75 -14.10
CA LEU A 60 -0.15 6.83 -12.78
C LEU A 60 -1.18 7.94 -12.72
N VAL A 61 -0.91 9.09 -13.35
CA VAL A 61 -1.90 10.17 -13.48
C VAL A 61 -3.13 9.71 -14.25
N GLU A 62 -2.95 9.08 -15.42
CA GLU A 62 -4.02 8.48 -16.22
C GLU A 62 -4.81 7.45 -15.39
N TYR A 63 -4.11 6.52 -14.74
CA TYR A 63 -4.75 5.50 -13.90
C TYR A 63 -5.63 6.13 -12.80
N ILE A 64 -5.13 7.15 -12.10
CA ILE A 64 -5.91 7.87 -11.09
C ILE A 64 -7.17 8.47 -11.71
N GLN A 65 -7.06 9.13 -12.87
CA GLN A 65 -8.20 9.78 -13.51
C GLN A 65 -9.28 8.77 -13.91
N ASP A 66 -8.89 7.64 -14.46
CA ASP A 66 -9.79 6.59 -14.95
C ASP A 66 -10.46 5.79 -13.82
N HIS A 67 -9.80 5.71 -12.65
CA HIS A 67 -10.24 4.82 -11.57
C HIS A 67 -10.80 5.52 -10.32
N ARG A 68 -11.06 6.84 -10.36
CA ARG A 68 -11.63 7.59 -9.22
C ARG A 68 -12.95 7.02 -8.72
N THR A 69 -13.73 6.42 -9.61
CA THR A 69 -15.02 5.81 -9.28
C THR A 69 -14.90 4.64 -8.28
N LEU A 70 -13.72 4.04 -8.14
CA LEU A 70 -13.44 3.02 -7.13
C LEU A 70 -13.56 3.53 -5.68
N LEU A 71 -13.52 4.86 -5.49
CA LEU A 71 -13.69 5.47 -4.16
C LEU A 71 -15.15 5.59 -3.71
N ARG A 72 -16.11 5.36 -4.62
CA ARG A 72 -17.53 5.53 -4.30
C ARG A 72 -17.99 4.52 -3.26
N GLY A 73 -18.67 5.04 -2.23
CA GLY A 73 -19.25 4.20 -1.19
C GLY A 73 -18.24 3.43 -0.34
N ARG A 74 -16.94 3.79 -0.39
CA ARG A 74 -15.95 3.14 0.45
C ARG A 74 -16.22 3.39 1.93
N PRO A 75 -16.12 2.36 2.78
CA PRO A 75 -16.30 2.51 4.22
C PRO A 75 -15.20 3.38 4.81
N GLN A 76 -15.47 3.94 5.99
CA GLN A 76 -14.46 4.61 6.80
C GLN A 76 -14.31 3.90 8.14
N GLY A 77 -13.07 3.68 8.53
CA GLY A 77 -12.69 3.12 9.82
C GLY A 77 -11.47 3.84 10.39
N PHE A 78 -11.04 3.44 11.56
CA PHE A 78 -9.77 3.89 12.13
C PHE A 78 -8.61 3.45 11.24
N GLN A 79 -7.63 4.31 11.04
CA GLN A 79 -6.37 4.03 10.35
C GLN A 79 -5.19 4.32 11.27
N HIS A 80 -4.16 3.47 11.22
CA HIS A 80 -2.86 3.73 11.83
C HIS A 80 -2.15 4.93 11.14
N GLY A 81 -2.36 5.08 9.83
CA GLY A 81 -1.84 6.18 9.01
C GLY A 81 -0.42 6.00 8.51
N ASP A 82 0.33 4.99 9.03
CA ASP A 82 1.70 4.68 8.60
C ASP A 82 2.04 3.20 8.80
N TYR A 83 1.16 2.29 8.40
CA TYR A 83 1.29 0.86 8.63
C TYR A 83 2.23 0.19 7.63
N HIS A 84 3.51 0.12 7.95
CA HIS A 84 4.54 -0.57 7.15
C HIS A 84 5.58 -1.26 8.05
N CYS A 85 6.42 -2.10 7.45
CA CYS A 85 7.38 -2.92 8.22
C CYS A 85 8.38 -2.11 9.06
N GLY A 86 8.65 -0.83 8.73
CA GLY A 86 9.49 0.06 9.55
C GLY A 86 8.85 0.45 10.88
N ASN A 87 7.52 0.36 10.99
CA ASN A 87 6.76 0.64 12.22
C ASN A 87 6.29 -0.65 12.90
N MET A 88 7.03 -1.74 12.66
CA MET A 88 6.76 -3.05 13.28
C MET A 88 7.99 -3.52 14.04
N THR A 89 7.78 -4.07 15.22
CA THR A 89 8.80 -4.68 16.05
C THR A 89 8.60 -6.19 16.09
N LEU A 90 9.69 -6.92 16.24
CA LEU A 90 9.67 -8.36 16.36
C LEU A 90 10.48 -8.78 17.58
N THR A 91 9.85 -9.52 18.48
CA THR A 91 10.53 -10.10 19.63
C THR A 91 11.32 -11.36 19.23
N GLN A 92 12.20 -11.86 20.11
CA GLN A 92 12.99 -13.08 19.86
C GLN A 92 12.10 -14.32 19.65
N ASP A 93 10.95 -14.37 20.30
CA ASP A 93 9.93 -15.42 20.16
C ASP A 93 8.93 -15.13 19.01
N LEU A 94 9.32 -14.24 18.08
CA LEU A 94 8.59 -13.90 16.87
C LEU A 94 7.19 -13.29 17.11
N ARG A 95 6.97 -12.61 18.24
CA ARG A 95 5.76 -11.80 18.42
C ARG A 95 5.90 -10.47 17.69
N LEU A 96 4.88 -10.14 16.91
CA LEU A 96 4.80 -8.88 16.17
C LEU A 96 4.17 -7.79 17.05
N GLY A 97 4.83 -6.65 17.16
CA GLY A 97 4.28 -5.42 17.72
C GLY A 97 4.12 -4.36 16.64
N VAL A 98 3.17 -3.45 16.79
CA VAL A 98 2.96 -2.29 15.94
C VAL A 98 3.17 -1.04 16.76
N VAL A 99 3.93 -0.08 16.25
CA VAL A 99 4.31 1.16 16.95
C VAL A 99 4.10 2.38 16.04
N ASP A 100 4.24 3.58 16.60
CA ASP A 100 4.16 4.86 15.89
C ASP A 100 2.78 5.18 15.32
N PHE A 101 1.81 5.38 16.22
CA PHE A 101 0.45 5.79 15.91
C PHE A 101 0.30 7.32 15.69
N ASN A 102 1.39 8.07 15.51
CA ASN A 102 1.36 9.54 15.42
C ASN A 102 0.62 10.07 14.18
N ARG A 103 0.35 9.21 13.19
CA ARG A 103 -0.37 9.57 11.96
C ARG A 103 -1.77 8.98 11.87
N MET A 104 -2.33 8.53 13.01
CA MET A 104 -3.67 7.96 13.02
C MET A 104 -4.71 8.91 12.44
N ASP A 105 -5.62 8.36 11.65
CA ASP A 105 -6.65 9.11 10.93
C ASP A 105 -7.93 8.23 10.80
N SER A 106 -8.89 8.70 10.06
CA SER A 106 -10.06 7.95 9.63
C SER A 106 -10.16 7.95 8.11
N GLY A 107 -10.36 6.80 7.52
CA GLY A 107 -10.45 6.68 6.06
C GLY A 107 -10.83 5.29 5.60
N ASP A 108 -10.71 5.06 4.28
CA ASP A 108 -10.90 3.72 3.74
C ASP A 108 -9.83 2.77 4.31
N PRO A 109 -10.24 1.68 4.98
CA PRO A 109 -9.32 0.68 5.51
C PRO A 109 -8.29 0.16 4.49
N TRP A 110 -8.66 0.07 3.22
CA TRP A 110 -7.74 -0.43 2.19
C TRP A 110 -6.69 0.61 1.75
N GLU A 111 -6.91 1.89 2.02
CA GLU A 111 -5.88 2.92 1.75
C GLU A 111 -4.62 2.68 2.57
N GLU A 112 -4.72 2.11 3.75
CA GLU A 112 -3.58 1.79 4.62
C GLU A 112 -2.58 0.80 3.99
N PHE A 113 -2.98 0.09 2.93
CA PHE A 113 -2.07 -0.74 2.15
C PHE A 113 -1.18 0.04 1.17
N ASN A 114 -1.37 1.35 0.99
CA ASN A 114 -0.55 2.12 0.04
C ASN A 114 0.96 2.03 0.31
N ARG A 115 1.38 1.77 1.56
CA ARG A 115 2.77 1.62 1.96
C ARG A 115 3.29 0.18 1.93
N ILE A 116 2.49 -0.77 1.42
CA ILE A 116 2.89 -2.17 1.30
C ILE A 116 4.09 -2.36 0.37
N VAL A 117 4.34 -1.41 -0.51
CA VAL A 117 5.51 -1.39 -1.42
C VAL A 117 6.83 -1.46 -0.66
N TRP A 118 6.94 -0.84 0.53
CA TRP A 118 8.10 -0.95 1.41
C TRP A 118 8.25 -2.35 1.99
N CYS A 119 7.15 -2.96 2.36
CA CYS A 119 7.13 -4.34 2.85
C CYS A 119 7.51 -5.31 1.72
N ALA A 120 6.99 -5.11 0.52
CA ALA A 120 7.28 -5.95 -0.65
C ALA A 120 8.74 -5.85 -1.10
N ALA A 121 9.35 -4.65 -1.03
CA ALA A 121 10.76 -4.46 -1.30
C ALA A 121 11.66 -5.19 -0.30
N ALA A 122 11.27 -5.25 0.98
CA ALA A 122 11.99 -5.97 2.02
C ALA A 122 11.73 -7.49 1.96
N SER A 123 10.47 -7.90 1.74
CA SER A 123 10.06 -9.31 1.67
C SER A 123 8.73 -9.44 0.92
N PRO A 124 8.72 -9.93 -0.32
CA PRO A 124 7.50 -10.27 -1.03
C PRO A 124 6.60 -11.25 -0.26
N ALA A 125 7.20 -12.22 0.43
CA ALA A 125 6.45 -13.20 1.24
C ALA A 125 5.71 -12.53 2.40
N PHE A 126 6.35 -11.61 3.13
CA PHE A 126 5.69 -10.86 4.20
C PHE A 126 4.54 -9.98 3.66
N ALA A 127 4.78 -9.27 2.55
CA ALA A 127 3.76 -8.43 1.95
C ALA A 127 2.54 -9.22 1.47
N ALA A 128 2.76 -10.38 0.81
CA ALA A 128 1.68 -11.28 0.39
C ALA A 128 0.90 -11.81 1.60
N GLY A 129 1.61 -12.29 2.62
CA GLY A 129 0.99 -12.75 3.86
C GLY A 129 0.15 -11.66 4.55
N ARG A 130 0.59 -10.39 4.49
CA ARG A 130 -0.19 -9.27 5.05
C ARG A 130 -1.54 -9.08 4.33
N VAL A 131 -1.57 -9.23 3.02
CA VAL A 131 -2.83 -9.18 2.26
C VAL A 131 -3.71 -10.37 2.63
N ASP A 132 -3.16 -11.59 2.56
CA ASP A 132 -3.94 -12.81 2.83
C ASP A 132 -4.46 -12.87 4.27
N GLY A 133 -3.65 -12.46 5.25
CA GLY A 133 -4.06 -12.40 6.66
C GLY A 133 -5.10 -11.32 6.97
N TYR A 134 -5.11 -10.23 6.20
CA TYR A 134 -6.12 -9.20 6.35
C TYR A 134 -7.49 -9.69 5.90
N PHE A 135 -7.58 -10.35 4.75
CA PHE A 135 -8.83 -10.84 4.21
C PHE A 135 -9.26 -12.17 4.84
N ASP A 136 -8.30 -13.00 5.27
CA ASP A 136 -8.56 -14.32 5.88
C ASP A 136 -9.54 -15.15 5.02
N GLY A 137 -9.29 -15.14 3.71
CA GLY A 137 -10.12 -15.73 2.68
C GLY A 137 -9.77 -15.19 1.30
N PRO A 138 -10.66 -15.33 0.30
CA PRO A 138 -10.45 -14.77 -1.03
C PRO A 138 -10.29 -13.26 -0.98
N VAL A 139 -9.24 -12.75 -1.65
CA VAL A 139 -9.05 -11.31 -1.81
C VAL A 139 -10.12 -10.77 -2.76
N PRO A 140 -10.90 -9.74 -2.36
CA PRO A 140 -11.93 -9.17 -3.24
C PRO A 140 -11.35 -8.66 -4.56
N GLU A 141 -12.05 -8.86 -5.67
CA GLU A 141 -11.60 -8.43 -7.01
C GLU A 141 -11.29 -6.92 -7.08
N ALA A 142 -12.06 -6.10 -6.37
CA ALA A 142 -11.86 -4.66 -6.32
C ALA A 142 -10.62 -4.23 -5.53
N PHE A 143 -9.99 -5.12 -4.76
CA PHE A 143 -8.89 -4.73 -3.86
C PHE A 143 -7.66 -4.25 -4.63
N PHE A 144 -7.14 -5.05 -5.55
CA PHE A 144 -5.89 -4.70 -6.25
C PHE A 144 -6.02 -3.47 -7.16
N PRO A 145 -7.11 -3.28 -7.93
CA PRO A 145 -7.32 -2.02 -8.65
C PRO A 145 -7.36 -0.81 -7.73
N LEU A 146 -8.05 -0.90 -6.60
CA LEU A 146 -8.13 0.17 -5.62
C LEU A 146 -6.80 0.39 -4.89
N LEU A 147 -6.07 -0.68 -4.55
CA LEU A 147 -4.72 -0.60 -3.99
C LEU A 147 -3.78 0.16 -4.93
N LEU A 148 -3.82 -0.14 -6.23
CA LEU A 148 -2.99 0.56 -7.21
C LEU A 148 -3.37 2.05 -7.28
N LEU A 149 -4.65 2.43 -7.16
CA LEU A 149 -5.08 3.82 -7.09
C LEU A 149 -4.44 4.54 -5.87
N TYR A 150 -4.45 3.91 -4.71
CA TYR A 150 -3.86 4.47 -3.49
C TYR A 150 -2.33 4.57 -3.59
N ILE A 151 -1.68 3.53 -4.11
CA ILE A 151 -0.23 3.53 -4.36
C ILE A 151 0.14 4.61 -5.39
N ALA A 152 -0.59 4.73 -6.49
CA ALA A 152 -0.38 5.75 -7.51
C ALA A 152 -0.43 7.15 -6.92
N SER A 153 -1.47 7.45 -6.14
CA SER A 153 -1.60 8.71 -5.42
C SER A 153 -0.42 8.98 -4.48
N ASN A 154 0.06 7.96 -3.78
CA ASN A 154 1.20 8.12 -2.87
C ASN A 154 2.51 8.35 -3.64
N GLN A 155 2.75 7.58 -4.70
CA GLN A 155 3.97 7.67 -5.51
C GLN A 155 4.14 9.02 -6.19
N LEU A 156 3.07 9.63 -6.73
CA LEU A 156 3.14 10.95 -7.38
C LEU A 156 3.67 12.05 -6.44
N SER A 157 3.45 11.93 -5.14
CA SER A 157 3.91 12.92 -4.17
C SER A 157 5.25 12.58 -3.51
N SER A 158 5.76 11.36 -3.68
CA SER A 158 6.93 10.89 -2.94
C SER A 158 8.21 11.66 -3.29
N ILE A 159 8.42 11.99 -4.57
CA ILE A 159 9.60 12.76 -5.01
C ILE A 159 9.51 14.21 -4.53
N VAL A 160 8.34 14.84 -4.67
CA VAL A 160 8.12 16.21 -4.17
C VAL A 160 8.39 16.28 -2.66
N TRP A 161 7.93 15.28 -1.92
CA TRP A 161 8.20 15.16 -0.50
C TRP A 161 9.68 14.98 -0.19
N ALA A 162 10.43 14.27 -1.03
CA ALA A 162 11.84 13.96 -0.80
C ALA A 162 12.78 15.16 -1.05
N ILE A 163 12.42 16.11 -1.91
CA ILE A 163 13.27 17.24 -2.30
C ILE A 163 13.87 18.00 -1.10
N PRO A 164 13.10 18.37 -0.05
CA PRO A 164 13.67 19.07 1.10
C PRO A 164 14.68 18.26 1.93
N PHE A 165 14.69 16.93 1.77
CA PHE A 165 15.60 16.03 2.50
C PHE A 165 16.90 15.74 1.73
N GLY A 166 17.03 16.26 0.50
CA GLY A 166 18.25 16.19 -0.32
C GLY A 166 18.27 15.04 -1.32
N GLU A 167 19.34 15.05 -2.13
CA GLU A 167 19.48 14.17 -3.30
C GLU A 167 19.39 12.67 -2.95
N GLY A 168 19.96 12.24 -1.83
CA GLY A 168 19.91 10.83 -1.40
C GLY A 168 18.48 10.30 -1.23
N GLU A 169 17.60 11.11 -0.66
CA GLU A 169 16.19 10.75 -0.47
C GLU A 169 15.42 10.77 -1.81
N VAL A 170 15.71 11.76 -2.66
CA VAL A 170 15.16 11.81 -4.02
C VAL A 170 15.51 10.54 -4.80
N GLN A 171 16.78 10.11 -4.78
CA GLN A 171 17.22 8.88 -5.43
C GLN A 171 16.56 7.63 -4.84
N THR A 172 16.27 7.63 -3.55
CA THR A 172 15.52 6.55 -2.89
C THR A 172 14.09 6.47 -3.44
N MET A 173 13.40 7.61 -3.58
CA MET A 173 12.04 7.65 -4.15
C MET A 173 12.01 7.31 -5.64
N LEU A 174 13.05 7.68 -6.40
CA LEU A 174 13.19 7.29 -7.81
C LEU A 174 13.36 5.78 -7.97
N ARG A 175 14.24 5.15 -7.16
CA ARG A 175 14.39 3.68 -7.15
C ARG A 175 13.08 2.98 -6.78
N GLN A 176 12.33 3.52 -5.82
CA GLN A 176 11.02 2.98 -5.46
C GLN A 176 10.02 3.09 -6.62
N ALA A 177 10.02 4.20 -7.36
CA ALA A 177 9.18 4.36 -8.55
C ALA A 177 9.51 3.33 -9.64
N GLU A 178 10.79 3.02 -9.85
CA GLU A 178 11.22 1.97 -10.80
C GLU A 178 10.79 0.58 -10.34
N GLN A 179 10.95 0.26 -9.06
CA GLN A 179 10.48 -1.01 -8.48
C GLN A 179 8.97 -1.16 -8.61
N LEU A 180 8.22 -0.09 -8.38
CA LEU A 180 6.77 -0.05 -8.55
C LEU A 180 6.38 -0.30 -10.02
N ASN A 181 7.03 0.43 -10.95
CA ASN A 181 6.80 0.25 -12.38
C ASN A 181 7.08 -1.19 -12.84
N ALA A 182 8.13 -1.82 -12.32
CA ALA A 182 8.45 -3.22 -12.59
C ALA A 182 7.40 -4.18 -11.98
N ALA A 183 7.01 -3.94 -10.72
CA ALA A 183 6.05 -4.80 -10.01
C ALA A 183 4.66 -4.84 -10.67
N TYR A 184 4.28 -3.78 -11.38
CA TYR A 184 3.01 -3.65 -12.10
C TYR A 184 3.17 -3.71 -13.63
N GLU A 185 4.36 -4.15 -14.14
CA GLU A 185 4.66 -4.28 -15.57
C GLU A 185 4.30 -3.02 -16.38
N GLY A 186 4.77 -1.87 -15.90
CA GLY A 186 4.44 -0.59 -16.52
C GLY A 186 2.98 -0.17 -16.33
N PHE A 187 2.35 -0.64 -15.28
CA PHE A 187 0.93 -0.38 -14.92
C PHE A 187 -0.07 -0.98 -15.92
N THR A 188 0.30 -2.09 -16.55
CA THR A 188 -0.58 -2.88 -17.43
C THR A 188 -1.36 -3.94 -16.67
N ARG A 189 -0.96 -4.23 -15.42
CA ARG A 189 -1.63 -5.17 -14.52
C ARG A 189 -1.98 -4.50 -13.19
N THR A 190 -3.01 -5.00 -12.52
CA THR A 190 -3.44 -4.51 -11.21
C THR A 190 -2.95 -5.39 -10.06
N VAL A 191 -2.85 -6.70 -10.25
CA VAL A 191 -2.26 -7.61 -9.25
C VAL A 191 -0.73 -7.54 -9.37
N PRO A 192 -0.01 -7.06 -8.33
CA PRO A 192 1.44 -6.87 -8.46
C PRO A 192 2.21 -8.19 -8.41
N LEU A 193 3.33 -8.25 -9.16
CA LEU A 193 4.20 -9.43 -9.24
C LEU A 193 4.69 -9.91 -7.86
N TRP A 194 4.96 -9.00 -6.93
CA TRP A 194 5.42 -9.36 -5.58
C TRP A 194 4.38 -10.18 -4.80
N TYR A 195 3.09 -10.01 -5.08
CA TYR A 195 2.05 -10.77 -4.39
C TYR A 195 2.07 -12.24 -4.81
N GLU A 196 2.12 -12.49 -6.11
CA GLU A 196 2.23 -13.86 -6.67
C GLU A 196 3.56 -14.51 -6.27
N GLN A 197 4.66 -13.75 -6.39
CA GLN A 197 5.99 -14.21 -5.98
C GLN A 197 6.04 -14.56 -4.49
N GLY A 198 5.48 -13.71 -3.64
CA GLY A 198 5.48 -13.91 -2.20
C GLY A 198 4.75 -15.18 -1.79
N ARG A 199 3.59 -15.43 -2.37
CA ARG A 199 2.82 -16.67 -2.13
C ARG A 199 3.59 -17.91 -2.61
N ARG A 200 4.18 -17.86 -3.79
CA ARG A 200 5.00 -18.96 -4.33
C ARG A 200 6.20 -19.25 -3.44
N LEU A 201 6.94 -18.25 -2.99
CA LEU A 201 8.09 -18.41 -2.10
C LEU A 201 7.70 -18.99 -0.74
N ALA A 202 6.50 -18.74 -0.27
CA ALA A 202 5.96 -19.30 0.96
C ALA A 202 5.40 -20.72 0.83
N GLY A 203 5.37 -21.28 -0.40
CA GLY A 203 4.76 -22.57 -0.67
C GLY A 203 3.23 -22.54 -0.75
N CYS A 204 2.63 -21.34 -0.85
CA CYS A 204 1.20 -21.15 -1.04
C CYS A 204 0.87 -21.10 -2.53
N GLU A 205 1.20 -22.15 -3.28
CA GLU A 205 0.78 -22.27 -4.68
C GLU A 205 -0.75 -22.43 -4.74
N GLY A 206 -1.36 -21.68 -5.65
CA GLY A 206 -2.79 -21.62 -5.79
C GLY A 206 -3.39 -23.00 -5.97
N GLY A 207 -4.27 -23.37 -5.08
CA GLY A 207 -5.29 -24.33 -5.38
C GLY A 207 -6.17 -23.72 -6.48
N THR A 208 -5.84 -23.98 -7.75
CA THR A 208 -6.80 -23.89 -8.82
C THR A 208 -7.85 -24.92 -8.49
N GLY A 209 -8.95 -24.45 -7.86
CA GLY A 209 -10.12 -25.28 -7.67
C GLY A 209 -10.57 -25.83 -9.02
N ASN A 210 -10.63 -27.13 -9.08
CA ASN A 210 -11.37 -27.87 -10.06
C ASN A 210 -12.86 -27.50 -9.99
#